data_58444183b4b5cc9ea26976d2d6333679
#
_entry.id   58444183b4b5cc9ea26976d2d6333679
#
_cell.length_a   1.000
_cell.length_b   1.000
_cell.length_c   1.000
_cell.angle_alpha   90.00
_cell.angle_beta   90.00
_cell.angle_gamma   90.00
#
_symmetry.space_group_name_H-M   'P 1'
#
loop_
_entity.id
_entity.type
_entity.pdbx_description
1 polymer ?
#
loop_
_entity_poly.entity_id
_entity_poly.type
_entity_poly.pdbx_seq_one_letter_code
_entity_poly.pdbx_strand_id
1 'polypeptide(L)'
;IVDAVSQFNNKENKIPINALEGFVRQILGWREFIRGVYWENMPQYKELNYWSHKKDLNSNWYSGNTGIPILDDAIKESAATGYTHHINRLMIISNLMNLSNINPNEIYRWFMEMYVDSADWVMVPNVYGMGTYADGGIFSTKPYICGSSYMLRMSNYKKGDWCDEVDGLYWQFIENNRDFFATNPRLALMIRSLDKMNSDRKTKIFQAAEMFIKRNTV
;
A
#
# COMPACT_ATOMS: atom_id res chain seq x y z
N ILE A 1 -7.94 25.68 -9.47
CA ILE A 1 -8.22 26.14 -8.09
C ILE A 1 -8.91 27.49 -8.12
N VAL A 2 -8.32 28.51 -8.75
CA VAL A 2 -8.90 29.86 -8.81
C VAL A 2 -10.35 29.82 -9.30
N ASP A 3 -10.61 29.10 -10.39
CA ASP A 3 -11.98 28.96 -10.93
C ASP A 3 -12.93 28.26 -9.94
N ALA A 4 -12.46 27.21 -9.24
CA ALA A 4 -13.27 26.53 -8.23
C ALA A 4 -13.63 27.45 -7.05
N VAL A 5 -12.68 28.27 -6.59
CA VAL A 5 -12.94 29.28 -5.55
C VAL A 5 -13.89 30.37 -6.05
N SER A 6 -13.73 30.81 -7.30
CA SER A 6 -14.64 31.81 -7.92
C SER A 6 -16.06 31.26 -8.03
N GLN A 7 -16.24 30.00 -8.43
CA GLN A 7 -17.55 29.34 -8.49
C GLN A 7 -18.16 29.17 -7.08
N PHE A 8 -17.35 28.84 -6.08
CA PHE A 8 -17.78 28.75 -4.70
C PHE A 8 -18.30 30.11 -4.16
N ASN A 9 -17.59 31.19 -4.50
CA ASN A 9 -17.98 32.57 -4.07
C ASN A 9 -19.24 33.10 -4.79
N ASN A 10 -19.67 32.45 -5.87
CA ASN A 10 -20.93 32.82 -6.53
C ASN A 10 -22.11 32.39 -5.65
N LYS A 11 -22.86 33.36 -5.16
CA LYS A 11 -24.02 33.19 -4.25
C LYS A 11 -25.15 32.31 -4.83
N GLU A 12 -25.20 32.14 -6.15
CA GLU A 12 -26.16 31.27 -6.82
C GLU A 12 -25.80 29.78 -6.66
N ASN A 13 -24.51 29.46 -6.43
CA ASN A 13 -24.02 28.11 -6.26
C ASN A 13 -24.03 27.71 -4.77
N LYS A 14 -24.94 26.84 -4.40
CA LYS A 14 -25.02 26.28 -3.03
C LYS A 14 -23.97 25.16 -2.81
N ILE A 15 -22.69 25.44 -3.05
CA ILE A 15 -21.60 24.48 -2.83
C ILE A 15 -21.20 24.53 -1.35
N PRO A 16 -21.23 23.42 -0.60
CA PRO A 16 -20.76 23.38 0.78
C PRO A 16 -19.26 23.64 0.87
N ILE A 17 -18.81 24.34 1.90
CA ILE A 17 -17.37 24.67 2.11
C ILE A 17 -16.49 23.42 2.19
N ASN A 18 -16.97 22.32 2.77
CA ASN A 18 -16.25 21.07 2.84
C ASN A 18 -16.02 20.42 1.47
N ALA A 19 -16.91 20.65 0.49
CA ALA A 19 -16.70 20.18 -0.88
C ALA A 19 -15.59 20.96 -1.57
N LEU A 20 -15.56 22.29 -1.40
CA LEU A 20 -14.46 23.14 -1.90
C LEU A 20 -13.13 22.76 -1.23
N GLU A 21 -13.13 22.64 0.10
CA GLU A 21 -11.94 22.25 0.86
C GLU A 21 -11.41 20.90 0.38
N GLY A 22 -12.27 19.90 0.22
CA GLY A 22 -11.91 18.57 -0.27
C GLY A 22 -11.25 18.64 -1.65
N PHE A 23 -11.81 19.42 -2.58
CA PHE A 23 -11.24 19.59 -3.92
C PHE A 23 -9.87 20.29 -3.90
N VAL A 24 -9.75 21.40 -3.19
CA VAL A 24 -8.50 22.17 -3.08
C VAL A 24 -7.41 21.31 -2.43
N ARG A 25 -7.76 20.52 -1.42
CA ARG A 25 -6.86 19.63 -0.70
C ARG A 25 -6.28 18.51 -1.59
N GLN A 26 -7.03 18.00 -2.57
CA GLN A 26 -6.50 17.01 -3.52
C GLN A 26 -5.41 17.64 -4.41
N ILE A 27 -5.51 18.90 -4.76
CA ILE A 27 -4.57 19.56 -5.66
C ILE A 27 -3.37 20.12 -4.87
N LEU A 28 -3.58 20.92 -3.84
CA LEU A 28 -2.50 21.51 -3.06
C LEU A 28 -1.89 20.55 -2.04
N GLY A 29 -2.74 19.88 -1.25
CA GLY A 29 -2.31 19.02 -0.16
C GLY A 29 -1.76 17.67 -0.62
N TRP A 30 -2.17 17.19 -1.78
CA TRP A 30 -1.79 15.88 -2.28
C TRP A 30 -0.87 15.97 -3.48
N ARG A 31 -1.38 16.49 -4.60
CA ARG A 31 -0.63 16.54 -5.85
C ARG A 31 0.65 17.37 -5.73
N GLU A 32 0.59 18.57 -5.18
CA GLU A 32 1.78 19.41 -5.03
C GLU A 32 2.73 18.90 -3.94
N PHE A 33 2.21 18.29 -2.88
CA PHE A 33 3.04 17.61 -1.88
C PHE A 33 3.82 16.45 -2.49
N ILE A 34 3.17 15.55 -3.24
CA ILE A 34 3.83 14.45 -3.95
C ILE A 34 4.91 14.99 -4.88
N ARG A 35 4.61 16.03 -5.66
CA ARG A 35 5.54 16.69 -6.57
C ARG A 35 6.75 17.25 -5.81
N GLY A 36 6.53 17.93 -4.70
CA GLY A 36 7.59 18.46 -3.84
C GLY A 36 8.51 17.36 -3.33
N VAL A 37 7.94 16.29 -2.75
CA VAL A 37 8.70 15.13 -2.27
C VAL A 37 9.57 14.53 -3.38
N TYR A 38 9.02 14.37 -4.58
CA TYR A 38 9.77 13.88 -5.74
C TYR A 38 10.98 14.78 -6.06
N TRP A 39 10.76 16.08 -6.28
CA TRP A 39 11.81 16.99 -6.71
C TRP A 39 12.91 17.22 -5.67
N GLU A 40 12.58 17.16 -4.39
CA GLU A 40 13.53 17.34 -3.30
C GLU A 40 14.41 16.12 -3.04
N ASN A 41 13.95 14.92 -3.40
CA ASN A 41 14.64 13.69 -3.01
C ASN A 41 15.20 12.89 -4.19
N MET A 42 14.88 13.24 -5.45
CA MET A 42 15.46 12.57 -6.62
C MET A 42 16.90 13.00 -6.91
N PRO A 43 17.77 12.13 -7.47
CA PRO A 43 17.49 10.74 -7.89
C PRO A 43 17.59 9.70 -6.78
N GLN A 44 18.12 10.02 -5.61
CA GLN A 44 18.44 9.08 -4.54
C GLN A 44 17.21 8.36 -3.97
N TYR A 45 16.04 8.94 -4.12
CA TYR A 45 14.80 8.37 -3.60
C TYR A 45 14.50 6.97 -4.15
N LYS A 46 14.88 6.68 -5.41
CA LYS A 46 14.73 5.37 -6.04
C LYS A 46 15.68 4.29 -5.51
N GLU A 47 16.68 4.68 -4.73
CA GLU A 47 17.64 3.76 -4.12
C GLU A 47 17.23 3.34 -2.70
N LEU A 48 16.17 3.96 -2.16
CA LEU A 48 15.75 3.73 -0.80
C LEU A 48 15.04 2.38 -0.65
N ASN A 49 15.44 1.64 0.38
CA ASN A 49 14.88 0.35 0.73
C ASN A 49 15.01 0.12 2.23
N TYR A 50 14.25 0.87 3.01
CA TYR A 50 14.33 0.90 4.48
C TYR A 50 14.22 -0.49 5.12
N TRP A 51 13.35 -1.34 4.57
CA TRP A 51 13.11 -2.70 5.07
C TRP A 51 14.14 -3.72 4.58
N SER A 52 15.04 -3.34 3.67
CA SER A 52 16.01 -4.24 3.01
C SER A 52 15.34 -5.43 2.29
N HIS A 53 14.20 -5.20 1.65
CA HIS A 53 13.46 -6.19 0.89
C HIS A 53 14.23 -6.58 -0.39
N LYS A 54 14.25 -7.90 -0.72
CA LYS A 54 15.13 -8.44 -1.77
C LYS A 54 14.44 -9.39 -2.74
N LYS A 55 13.16 -9.70 -2.51
CA LYS A 55 12.41 -10.63 -3.36
C LYS A 55 11.97 -9.98 -4.65
N ASP A 56 11.94 -10.76 -5.73
CA ASP A 56 11.42 -10.32 -7.01
C ASP A 56 10.00 -10.85 -7.25
N LEU A 57 9.26 -10.18 -8.13
CA LEU A 57 7.94 -10.58 -8.57
C LEU A 57 8.04 -11.79 -9.50
N ASN A 58 7.15 -12.76 -9.35
CA ASN A 58 6.97 -13.79 -10.37
C ASN A 58 5.73 -13.50 -11.26
N SER A 59 5.46 -14.36 -12.22
CA SER A 59 4.36 -14.21 -13.18
C SER A 59 2.95 -14.12 -12.56
N ASN A 60 2.77 -14.64 -11.33
CA ASN A 60 1.47 -14.59 -10.65
C ASN A 60 0.98 -13.17 -10.38
N TRP A 61 1.91 -12.23 -10.16
CA TRP A 61 1.61 -10.81 -9.96
C TRP A 61 1.19 -10.08 -11.25
N TYR A 62 1.40 -10.69 -12.40
CA TYR A 62 0.95 -10.16 -13.68
C TYR A 62 -0.33 -10.85 -14.16
N SER A 63 -0.49 -12.14 -13.84
CA SER A 63 -1.65 -12.94 -14.28
C SER A 63 -2.85 -12.89 -13.32
N GLY A 64 -2.65 -12.40 -12.08
CA GLY A 64 -3.67 -12.46 -11.04
C GLY A 64 -3.97 -13.89 -10.59
N ASN A 65 -2.92 -14.69 -10.37
CA ASN A 65 -3.01 -16.07 -9.89
C ASN A 65 -2.22 -16.26 -8.58
N THR A 66 -2.30 -15.29 -7.69
CA THR A 66 -1.57 -15.32 -6.41
C THR A 66 -2.19 -16.26 -5.39
N GLY A 67 -3.51 -16.52 -5.53
CA GLY A 67 -4.31 -17.33 -4.61
C GLY A 67 -5.08 -16.51 -3.56
N ILE A 68 -4.92 -15.19 -3.55
CA ILE A 68 -5.73 -14.28 -2.71
C ILE A 68 -6.78 -13.61 -3.61
N PRO A 69 -8.08 -13.95 -3.51
CA PRO A 69 -9.11 -13.52 -4.46
C PRO A 69 -9.20 -12.01 -4.68
N ILE A 70 -9.18 -11.22 -3.59
CA ILE A 70 -9.25 -9.76 -3.68
C ILE A 70 -8.02 -9.16 -4.38
N LEU A 71 -6.86 -9.76 -4.23
CA LEU A 71 -5.63 -9.36 -4.92
C LEU A 71 -5.67 -9.76 -6.39
N ASP A 72 -6.08 -10.98 -6.67
CA ASP A 72 -6.15 -11.52 -8.03
C ASP A 72 -7.13 -10.72 -8.89
N ASP A 73 -8.29 -10.34 -8.34
CA ASP A 73 -9.26 -9.51 -9.04
C ASP A 73 -8.73 -8.10 -9.28
N ALA A 74 -8.02 -7.49 -8.31
CA ALA A 74 -7.41 -6.17 -8.48
C ALA A 74 -6.29 -6.18 -9.54
N ILE A 75 -5.50 -7.25 -9.62
CA ILE A 75 -4.47 -7.43 -10.66
C ILE A 75 -5.12 -7.60 -12.03
N LYS A 76 -6.14 -8.46 -12.15
CA LYS A 76 -6.87 -8.68 -13.41
C LYS A 76 -7.57 -7.43 -13.91
N GLU A 77 -8.18 -6.64 -13.01
CA GLU A 77 -8.75 -5.33 -13.35
C GLU A 77 -7.67 -4.38 -13.89
N SER A 78 -6.52 -4.31 -13.21
CA SER A 78 -5.38 -3.50 -13.65
C SER A 78 -4.87 -3.92 -15.02
N ALA A 79 -4.71 -5.22 -15.27
CA ALA A 79 -4.25 -5.76 -16.55
C ALA A 79 -5.25 -5.52 -17.70
N ALA A 80 -6.54 -5.59 -17.41
CA ALA A 80 -7.58 -5.43 -18.43
C ALA A 80 -7.84 -3.97 -18.81
N THR A 81 -7.67 -3.03 -17.87
CA THR A 81 -8.11 -1.64 -18.05
C THR A 81 -6.97 -0.62 -17.96
N GLY A 82 -5.80 -1.02 -17.51
CA GLY A 82 -4.70 -0.11 -17.15
C GLY A 82 -5.04 0.79 -15.94
N TYR A 83 -6.06 0.45 -15.18
CA TYR A 83 -6.53 1.26 -14.05
C TYR A 83 -7.16 0.40 -12.96
N THR A 84 -6.99 0.77 -11.72
CA THR A 84 -7.83 0.37 -10.58
C THR A 84 -7.87 1.49 -9.54
N HIS A 85 -8.87 1.45 -8.66
CA HIS A 85 -9.04 2.45 -7.62
C HIS A 85 -7.81 2.56 -6.70
N HIS A 86 -7.49 3.78 -6.26
CA HIS A 86 -6.31 4.05 -5.41
C HIS A 86 -6.21 3.13 -4.17
N ILE A 87 -7.34 2.81 -3.53
CA ILE A 87 -7.35 1.91 -2.37
C ILE A 87 -6.91 0.48 -2.76
N ASN A 88 -7.29 -0.03 -3.93
CA ASN A 88 -6.80 -1.32 -4.43
C ASN A 88 -5.30 -1.27 -4.67
N ARG A 89 -4.80 -0.17 -5.25
CA ARG A 89 -3.34 0.02 -5.45
C ARG A 89 -2.58 0.04 -4.13
N LEU A 90 -3.05 0.80 -3.15
CA LEU A 90 -2.36 1.02 -1.88
C LEU A 90 -2.54 -0.13 -0.90
N MET A 91 -3.82 -0.44 -0.55
CA MET A 91 -4.13 -1.33 0.57
C MET A 91 -4.24 -2.80 0.19
N ILE A 92 -4.28 -3.13 -1.10
CA ILE A 92 -4.32 -4.50 -1.58
C ILE A 92 -2.99 -4.84 -2.27
N ILE A 93 -2.71 -4.27 -3.44
CA ILE A 93 -1.57 -4.65 -4.26
C ILE A 93 -0.24 -4.26 -3.59
N SER A 94 -0.02 -2.98 -3.34
CA SER A 94 1.23 -2.49 -2.75
C SER A 94 1.45 -3.04 -1.34
N ASN A 95 0.40 -3.10 -0.52
CA ASN A 95 0.46 -3.69 0.82
C ASN A 95 0.95 -5.15 0.78
N LEU A 96 0.35 -6.00 -0.07
CA LEU A 96 0.73 -7.41 -0.13
C LEU A 96 2.11 -7.62 -0.76
N MET A 97 2.50 -6.80 -1.74
CA MET A 97 3.87 -6.80 -2.28
C MET A 97 4.90 -6.45 -1.19
N ASN A 98 4.65 -5.37 -0.44
CA ASN A 98 5.52 -4.94 0.66
C ASN A 98 5.63 -6.02 1.76
N LEU A 99 4.50 -6.56 2.20
CA LEU A 99 4.46 -7.61 3.22
C LEU A 99 5.11 -8.92 2.75
N SER A 100 5.24 -9.13 1.44
CA SER A 100 5.93 -10.28 0.84
C SER A 100 7.43 -10.07 0.64
N ASN A 101 8.00 -9.01 1.20
CA ASN A 101 9.41 -8.65 1.12
C ASN A 101 9.91 -8.37 -0.31
N ILE A 102 9.02 -7.90 -1.20
CA ILE A 102 9.36 -7.58 -2.59
C ILE A 102 10.15 -6.26 -2.63
N ASN A 103 11.22 -6.26 -3.42
CA ASN A 103 12.07 -5.09 -3.62
C ASN A 103 11.25 -3.89 -4.11
N PRO A 104 11.39 -2.69 -3.52
CA PRO A 104 10.66 -1.49 -3.94
C PRO A 104 10.82 -1.15 -5.43
N ASN A 105 11.98 -1.43 -6.03
CA ASN A 105 12.20 -1.23 -7.46
C ASN A 105 11.32 -2.14 -8.33
N GLU A 106 11.11 -3.39 -7.91
CA GLU A 106 10.20 -4.31 -8.59
C GLU A 106 8.76 -3.86 -8.48
N ILE A 107 8.35 -3.38 -7.31
CA ILE A 107 7.01 -2.80 -7.09
C ILE A 107 6.83 -1.57 -7.98
N TYR A 108 7.80 -0.65 -7.99
CA TYR A 108 7.77 0.54 -8.83
C TYR A 108 7.65 0.18 -10.32
N ARG A 109 8.47 -0.76 -10.82
CA ARG A 109 8.42 -1.23 -12.20
C ARG A 109 7.03 -1.75 -12.56
N TRP A 110 6.46 -2.62 -11.71
CA TRP A 110 5.13 -3.16 -11.90
C TRP A 110 4.06 -2.05 -12.00
N PHE A 111 4.09 -1.06 -11.11
CA PHE A 111 3.15 0.06 -11.16
C PHE A 111 3.29 0.91 -12.41
N MET A 112 4.52 1.10 -12.90
CA MET A 112 4.76 1.83 -14.16
C MET A 112 4.27 1.07 -15.39
N GLU A 113 4.35 -0.25 -15.37
CA GLU A 113 3.92 -1.12 -16.47
C GLU A 113 2.39 -1.30 -16.52
N MET A 114 1.73 -1.35 -15.36
CA MET A 114 0.32 -1.75 -15.26
C MET A 114 -0.68 -0.61 -15.36
N TYR A 115 -0.25 0.65 -15.19
CA TYR A 115 -1.20 1.76 -15.13
C TYR A 115 -0.97 2.82 -16.18
N VAL A 116 -2.03 3.22 -16.88
CA VAL A 116 -1.99 4.27 -17.93
C VAL A 116 -1.79 5.68 -17.38
N ASP A 117 -2.08 5.90 -16.11
CA ASP A 117 -1.87 7.16 -15.40
C ASP A 117 -0.52 7.25 -14.69
N SER A 118 0.39 6.30 -14.95
CA SER A 118 1.74 6.28 -14.38
C SER A 118 2.59 7.41 -14.92
N ALA A 119 3.08 8.23 -14.01
CA ALA A 119 4.11 9.22 -14.26
C ALA A 119 5.16 9.11 -13.15
N ASP A 120 6.44 9.26 -13.50
CA ASP A 120 7.54 9.03 -12.57
C ASP A 120 7.40 9.85 -11.28
N TRP A 121 7.10 11.14 -11.41
CA TRP A 121 6.92 12.04 -10.27
C TRP A 121 5.73 11.69 -9.35
N VAL A 122 4.75 10.93 -9.86
CA VAL A 122 3.63 10.41 -9.07
C VAL A 122 3.98 9.08 -8.46
N MET A 123 4.50 8.15 -9.27
CA MET A 123 4.71 6.76 -8.84
C MET A 123 5.85 6.60 -7.84
N VAL A 124 6.94 7.34 -7.99
CA VAL A 124 8.08 7.24 -7.07
C VAL A 124 7.65 7.52 -5.62
N PRO A 125 7.08 8.68 -5.27
CA PRO A 125 6.68 8.93 -3.88
C PRO A 125 5.52 8.03 -3.41
N ASN A 126 4.62 7.62 -4.32
CA ASN A 126 3.54 6.72 -3.95
C ASN A 126 4.04 5.31 -3.65
N VAL A 127 4.99 4.78 -4.40
CA VAL A 127 5.53 3.43 -4.16
C VAL A 127 6.51 3.43 -3.00
N TYR A 128 7.58 4.23 -3.07
CA TYR A 128 8.64 4.21 -2.05
C TYR A 128 8.19 4.81 -0.71
N GLY A 129 7.34 5.82 -0.75
CA GLY A 129 6.84 6.49 0.45
C GLY A 129 5.54 5.88 0.96
N MET A 130 4.43 6.13 0.28
CA MET A 130 3.11 5.76 0.78
C MET A 130 2.89 4.24 0.81
N GLY A 131 3.21 3.55 -0.29
CA GLY A 131 2.85 2.14 -0.47
C GLY A 131 3.73 1.18 0.32
N THR A 132 5.03 1.44 0.38
CA THR A 132 5.99 0.51 0.97
C THR A 132 6.73 1.04 2.19
N TYR A 133 6.70 2.36 2.43
CA TYR A 133 7.54 2.99 3.47
C TYR A 133 9.05 2.73 3.26
N ALA A 134 9.46 2.45 2.02
CA ALA A 134 10.85 2.17 1.68
C ALA A 134 11.75 3.40 1.87
N ASP A 135 11.15 4.58 1.94
CA ASP A 135 11.83 5.86 2.20
C ASP A 135 12.15 6.12 3.68
N GLY A 136 11.74 5.24 4.58
CA GLY A 136 12.00 5.37 6.01
C GLY A 136 11.29 6.54 6.69
N GLY A 137 10.26 7.12 6.06
CA GLY A 137 9.42 8.14 6.67
C GLY A 137 9.54 9.55 6.09
N ILE A 138 10.13 9.71 4.92
CA ILE A 138 10.15 11.00 4.20
C ILE A 138 8.73 11.42 3.82
N PHE A 139 7.96 10.48 3.25
CA PHE A 139 6.61 10.75 2.78
C PHE A 139 5.55 10.65 3.90
N SER A 140 5.65 9.63 4.73
CA SER A 140 4.63 9.33 5.74
C SER A 140 5.23 8.98 7.09
N THR A 141 4.51 9.29 8.17
CA THR A 141 4.99 9.05 9.55
C THR A 141 4.91 7.59 10.01
N LYS A 142 4.27 6.74 9.21
CA LYS A 142 4.11 5.31 9.50
C LYS A 142 3.77 4.53 8.23
N PRO A 143 4.08 3.23 8.15
CA PRO A 143 3.70 2.39 7.03
C PRO A 143 2.17 2.20 6.96
N TYR A 144 1.63 2.17 5.74
CA TYR A 144 0.25 1.84 5.43
C TYR A 144 0.14 0.33 5.20
N ILE A 145 0.02 -0.44 6.28
CA ILE A 145 -0.14 -1.89 6.22
C ILE A 145 -1.47 -2.32 6.82
N CYS A 146 -2.03 -3.42 6.31
CA CYS A 146 -3.26 -3.98 6.83
C CYS A 146 -3.29 -5.51 6.70
N GLY A 147 -4.05 -6.14 7.59
CA GLY A 147 -4.40 -7.56 7.54
C GLY A 147 -5.77 -7.81 6.91
N SER A 148 -6.20 -9.07 6.93
CA SER A 148 -7.45 -9.51 6.30
C SER A 148 -8.71 -8.84 6.86
N SER A 149 -8.72 -8.47 8.12
CA SER A 149 -9.87 -7.79 8.76
C SER A 149 -10.21 -6.45 8.11
N TYR A 150 -9.21 -5.70 7.65
CA TYR A 150 -9.44 -4.47 6.88
C TYR A 150 -10.06 -4.80 5.52
N MET A 151 -9.50 -5.77 4.81
CA MET A 151 -9.98 -6.17 3.48
C MET A 151 -11.43 -6.66 3.53
N LEU A 152 -11.77 -7.50 4.50
CA LEU A 152 -13.15 -7.99 4.70
C LEU A 152 -14.15 -6.87 5.02
N ARG A 153 -13.74 -5.87 5.81
CA ARG A 153 -14.60 -4.74 6.17
C ARG A 153 -14.85 -3.79 5.01
N MET A 154 -13.87 -3.64 4.11
CA MET A 154 -13.90 -2.69 2.99
C MET A 154 -14.37 -3.30 1.68
N SER A 155 -14.79 -4.57 1.69
CA SER A 155 -15.17 -5.30 0.49
C SER A 155 -16.33 -6.27 0.74
N ASN A 156 -16.82 -6.89 -0.31
CA ASN A 156 -17.86 -7.94 -0.25
C ASN A 156 -17.29 -9.36 -0.18
N TYR A 157 -15.97 -9.52 -0.09
CA TYR A 157 -15.34 -10.83 -0.01
C TYR A 157 -15.68 -11.54 1.29
N LYS A 158 -15.81 -12.85 1.21
CA LYS A 158 -16.08 -13.70 2.40
C LYS A 158 -14.76 -14.19 3.00
N LYS A 159 -14.80 -14.41 4.31
CA LYS A 159 -13.68 -15.05 5.01
C LYS A 159 -13.38 -16.42 4.41
N GLY A 160 -12.11 -16.73 4.19
CA GLY A 160 -11.61 -17.98 3.65
C GLY A 160 -10.15 -18.18 4.03
N ASP A 161 -9.52 -19.24 3.51
CA ASP A 161 -8.13 -19.61 3.82
C ASP A 161 -7.13 -18.51 3.45
N TRP A 162 -7.44 -17.72 2.43
CA TRP A 162 -6.64 -16.56 2.03
C TRP A 162 -6.44 -15.53 3.16
N CYS A 163 -7.36 -15.50 4.14
CA CYS A 163 -7.22 -14.61 5.29
C CYS A 163 -6.03 -15.00 6.18
N ASP A 164 -5.73 -16.29 6.29
CA ASP A 164 -4.59 -16.77 7.06
C ASP A 164 -3.26 -16.39 6.38
N GLU A 165 -3.22 -16.40 5.04
CA GLU A 165 -2.06 -15.91 4.28
C GLU A 165 -1.84 -14.41 4.52
N VAL A 166 -2.88 -13.59 4.36
CA VAL A 166 -2.80 -12.12 4.57
C VAL A 166 -2.45 -11.77 6.01
N ASP A 167 -3.10 -12.39 7.00
CA ASP A 167 -2.82 -12.16 8.41
C ASP A 167 -1.40 -12.61 8.77
N GLY A 168 -0.94 -13.72 8.19
CA GLY A 168 0.41 -14.20 8.36
C GLY A 168 1.45 -13.24 7.84
N LEU A 169 1.29 -12.73 6.61
CA LEU A 169 2.15 -11.70 6.03
C LEU A 169 2.20 -10.44 6.91
N TYR A 170 1.04 -9.97 7.36
CA TYR A 170 0.92 -8.78 8.21
C TYR A 170 1.65 -8.94 9.55
N TRP A 171 1.38 -10.04 10.27
CA TRP A 171 1.97 -10.26 11.59
C TRP A 171 3.44 -10.65 11.52
N GLN A 172 3.87 -11.36 10.47
CA GLN A 172 5.28 -11.69 10.25
C GLN A 172 6.10 -10.43 9.93
N PHE A 173 5.55 -9.50 9.14
CA PHE A 173 6.18 -8.20 8.89
C PHE A 173 6.39 -7.41 10.19
N ILE A 174 5.38 -7.37 11.06
CA ILE A 174 5.48 -6.70 12.37
C ILE A 174 6.52 -7.38 13.26
N GLU A 175 6.55 -8.72 13.29
CA GLU A 175 7.52 -9.49 14.07
C GLU A 175 8.95 -9.24 13.60
N ASN A 176 9.18 -9.25 12.29
CA ASN A 176 10.51 -9.04 11.71
C ASN A 176 11.04 -7.60 11.90
N ASN A 177 10.13 -6.65 12.10
CA ASN A 177 10.46 -5.22 12.27
C ASN A 177 10.09 -4.71 13.67
N ARG A 178 10.13 -5.57 14.68
CA ARG A 178 9.66 -5.34 16.05
C ARG A 178 10.21 -4.04 16.66
N ASP A 179 11.47 -3.76 16.47
CA ASP A 179 12.13 -2.56 17.02
C ASP A 179 11.52 -1.26 16.47
N PHE A 180 11.24 -1.22 15.16
CA PHE A 180 10.56 -0.08 14.56
C PHE A 180 9.15 0.12 15.15
N PHE A 181 8.38 -0.95 15.27
CA PHE A 181 7.01 -0.85 15.80
C PHE A 181 6.99 -0.52 17.30
N ALA A 182 8.02 -0.89 18.05
CA ALA A 182 8.14 -0.58 19.49
C ALA A 182 8.45 0.90 19.77
N THR A 183 9.17 1.57 18.86
CA THR A 183 9.57 2.97 19.06
C THR A 183 8.43 3.98 18.93
N ASN A 184 7.35 3.62 18.22
CA ASN A 184 6.19 4.48 18.02
C ASN A 184 5.02 4.05 18.94
N PRO A 185 4.58 4.90 19.89
CA PRO A 185 3.51 4.53 20.85
C PRO A 185 2.20 4.08 20.19
N ARG A 186 1.87 4.62 19.01
CA ARG A 186 0.67 4.22 18.25
C ARG A 186 0.80 2.84 17.62
N LEU A 187 2.02 2.43 17.26
CA LEU A 187 2.33 1.14 16.64
C LEU A 187 2.64 0.06 17.70
N ALA A 188 3.10 0.44 18.88
CA ALA A 188 3.43 -0.49 19.97
C ALA A 188 2.23 -1.37 20.41
N LEU A 189 1.00 -0.93 20.15
CA LEU A 189 -0.19 -1.75 20.37
C LEU A 189 -0.20 -3.00 19.49
N MET A 190 0.39 -2.94 18.28
CA MET A 190 0.50 -4.09 17.38
C MET A 190 1.41 -5.17 17.98
N ILE A 191 2.55 -4.77 18.56
CA ILE A 191 3.45 -5.68 19.27
C ILE A 191 2.74 -6.38 20.43
N ARG A 192 2.02 -5.61 21.27
CA ARG A 192 1.25 -6.19 22.38
C ARG A 192 0.18 -7.19 21.91
N SER A 193 -0.45 -6.93 20.77
CA SER A 193 -1.44 -7.83 20.17
C SER A 193 -0.78 -9.10 19.65
N LEU A 194 0.37 -8.98 19.02
CA LEU A 194 1.16 -10.11 18.52
C LEU A 194 1.67 -11.00 19.66
N ASP A 195 2.14 -10.39 20.76
CA ASP A 195 2.62 -11.13 21.96
C ASP A 195 1.50 -11.90 22.69
N LYS A 196 0.26 -11.41 22.59
CA LYS A 196 -0.91 -12.07 23.17
C LYS A 196 -1.54 -13.11 22.24
N MET A 197 -1.04 -13.23 21.01
CA MET A 197 -1.60 -14.19 20.05
C MET A 197 -1.32 -15.63 20.51
N ASN A 198 -2.34 -16.49 20.41
CA ASN A 198 -2.18 -17.91 20.66
C ASN A 198 -1.08 -18.51 19.77
N SER A 199 -0.20 -19.35 20.34
CA SER A 199 0.96 -19.93 19.67
C SER A 199 0.60 -20.74 18.43
N ASP A 200 -0.46 -21.57 18.52
CA ASP A 200 -0.89 -22.42 17.42
C ASP A 200 -1.43 -21.55 16.26
N ARG A 201 -2.19 -20.50 16.60
CA ARG A 201 -2.68 -19.53 15.62
C ARG A 201 -1.50 -18.81 14.93
N LYS A 202 -0.52 -18.35 15.72
CA LYS A 202 0.68 -17.67 15.19
C LYS A 202 1.45 -18.59 14.24
N THR A 203 1.69 -19.83 14.64
CA THR A 203 2.37 -20.84 13.81
C THR A 203 1.62 -21.07 12.50
N LYS A 204 0.30 -21.27 12.57
CA LYS A 204 -0.55 -21.52 11.40
C LYS A 204 -0.45 -20.39 10.36
N ILE A 205 -0.65 -19.15 10.80
CA ILE A 205 -0.65 -18.01 9.87
C ILE A 205 0.75 -17.70 9.33
N PHE A 206 1.80 -17.90 10.10
CA PHE A 206 3.17 -17.70 9.64
C PHE A 206 3.56 -18.73 8.58
N GLN A 207 3.17 -19.99 8.76
CA GLN A 207 3.34 -21.02 7.74
C GLN A 207 2.57 -20.67 6.45
N ALA A 208 1.34 -20.16 6.58
CA ALA A 208 0.56 -19.72 5.42
C ALA A 208 1.26 -18.57 4.67
N ALA A 209 1.83 -17.60 5.39
CA ALA A 209 2.61 -16.50 4.79
C ALA A 209 3.85 -17.00 4.06
N GLU A 210 4.61 -17.91 4.66
CA GLU A 210 5.79 -18.51 4.02
C GLU A 210 5.43 -19.25 2.73
N MET A 211 4.33 -20.01 2.74
CA MET A 211 3.84 -20.68 1.54
C MET A 211 3.41 -19.67 0.46
N PHE A 212 2.74 -18.59 0.85
CA PHE A 212 2.38 -17.51 -0.08
C PHE A 212 3.62 -16.87 -0.71
N ILE A 213 4.60 -16.48 0.10
CA ILE A 213 5.85 -15.88 -0.37
C ILE A 213 6.56 -16.82 -1.33
N LYS A 214 6.74 -18.09 -0.94
CA LYS A 214 7.40 -19.11 -1.78
C LYS A 214 6.68 -19.32 -3.12
N ARG A 215 5.36 -19.27 -3.14
CA ARG A 215 4.53 -19.45 -4.36
C ARG A 215 4.58 -18.22 -5.27
N ASN A 216 4.74 -17.03 -4.73
CA ASN A 216 4.52 -15.76 -5.44
C ASN A 216 5.76 -14.88 -5.61
N THR A 217 6.93 -15.30 -5.15
CA THR A 217 8.19 -14.57 -5.31
C THR A 217 9.32 -15.44 -5.84
N VAL A 218 10.35 -14.76 -6.38
CA VAL A 218 11.63 -15.37 -6.80
C VAL A 218 12.75 -14.95 -5.86
#